data_32e229771bf62878bf99bd79bdb6b2d6
#
_entry.id   32e229771bf62878bf99bd79bdb6b2d6
#
_cell.length_a   1.000
_cell.length_b   1.000
_cell.length_c   1.000
_cell.angle_alpha   90.00
_cell.angle_beta   90.00
_cell.angle_gamma   90.00
#
_symmetry.space_group_name_H-M   'P 1'
#
loop_
_entity.id
_entity.type
_entity.pdbx_description
1 polymer ?
#
loop_
_entity_poly.entity_id
_entity_poly.type
_entity_poly.pdbx_seq_one_letter_code
_entity_poly.pdbx_strand_id
1 'polypeptide(L)'
;GDVYKRQPLFMKKKEIQIRHVVTPQVSLSGAPGFSKYWEEYTDYNGNTQYYSPFTGQPFGVPSREGSGTVSFSLSNNLEMKYYDAKKDTLKKVSLIDDLSANMSYNMAAKERPWSDLSLNIRMKLTKNYTFNMNASFATYAYAFDKNGNVVTSNRTECSYGRFGRFQGYGSSFNYTFNNDTWKKWFGPKEDAEQDKNKKDSEDGDGEDSEGTEDGTTTKKVEKAQADPDGYQVFKMPWSLSFSYSFNIREDRTKPINRHSMRYPYTYTHNINANGNVKISNNWSLSFNSGYDFQAKEIT
;
A
#
# COMPACT_ATOMS: atom_id res chain seq x y z
N GLY A 1 -16.95 17.11 1.51
CA GLY A 1 -18.00 16.66 0.59
C GLY A 1 -17.39 15.90 -0.58
N ASP A 2 -18.01 14.78 -0.93
CA ASP A 2 -17.56 13.97 -2.06
C ASP A 2 -18.00 14.62 -3.37
N VAL A 3 -17.10 14.79 -4.31
CA VAL A 3 -17.42 15.30 -5.66
C VAL A 3 -17.48 14.12 -6.63
N TYR A 4 -18.69 13.91 -7.19
CA TYR A 4 -18.92 12.85 -8.17
C TYR A 4 -18.95 13.44 -9.59
N LYS A 5 -18.11 12.89 -10.46
CA LYS A 5 -18.17 13.18 -11.89
C LYS A 5 -18.49 11.90 -12.67
N ARG A 6 -19.66 11.83 -13.31
CA ARG A 6 -20.05 10.75 -14.22
C ARG A 6 -19.87 11.25 -15.64
N GLN A 7 -19.02 10.61 -16.40
CA GLN A 7 -18.89 10.88 -17.84
C GLN A 7 -19.27 9.63 -18.63
N PRO A 8 -20.26 9.70 -19.51
CA PRO A 8 -20.48 8.67 -20.52
C PRO A 8 -19.42 8.80 -21.61
N LEU A 9 -18.62 7.78 -21.79
CA LEU A 9 -17.68 7.70 -22.91
C LEU A 9 -18.35 6.89 -24.04
N PHE A 10 -18.77 7.56 -25.09
CA PHE A 10 -19.40 6.92 -26.24
C PHE A 10 -18.35 6.24 -27.13
N MET A 11 -18.19 4.93 -26.98
CA MET A 11 -17.65 4.10 -28.05
C MET A 11 -18.81 3.31 -28.67
N LYS A 12 -18.93 3.32 -30.01
CA LYS A 12 -20.00 2.64 -30.75
C LYS A 12 -20.30 1.25 -30.15
N LYS A 13 -21.49 1.08 -29.59
CA LYS A 13 -22.09 -0.14 -29.04
C LYS A 13 -21.62 -0.64 -27.64
N LYS A 14 -20.81 0.09 -26.87
CA LYS A 14 -20.53 -0.28 -25.48
C LYS A 14 -20.62 0.95 -24.60
N GLU A 15 -21.63 1.02 -23.75
CA GLU A 15 -21.72 2.08 -22.75
C GLU A 15 -20.71 1.81 -21.64
N ILE A 16 -19.68 2.64 -21.55
CA ILE A 16 -18.72 2.65 -20.46
C ILE A 16 -19.07 3.83 -19.55
N GLN A 17 -19.31 3.54 -18.29
CA GLN A 17 -19.57 4.56 -17.27
C GLN A 17 -18.35 4.63 -16.34
N ILE A 18 -17.77 5.83 -16.18
CA ILE A 18 -16.66 6.08 -15.28
C ILE A 18 -17.18 6.88 -14.10
N ARG A 19 -16.86 6.43 -12.89
CA ARG A 19 -17.11 7.13 -11.63
C ARG A 19 -15.77 7.52 -11.02
N HIS A 20 -15.55 8.81 -10.86
CA HIS A 20 -14.40 9.35 -10.13
C HIS A 20 -14.92 9.96 -8.83
N VAL A 21 -14.38 9.50 -7.71
CA VAL A 21 -14.69 10.02 -6.37
C VAL A 21 -13.45 10.66 -5.81
N VAL A 22 -13.56 11.91 -5.41
CA VAL A 22 -12.48 12.68 -4.77
C VAL A 22 -12.93 13.03 -3.36
N THR A 23 -12.17 12.60 -2.37
CA THR A 23 -12.47 12.80 -0.95
C THR A 23 -11.35 13.60 -0.30
N PRO A 24 -11.47 14.92 -0.21
CA PRO A 24 -10.55 15.73 0.58
C PRO A 24 -10.86 15.59 2.07
N GLN A 25 -9.81 15.47 2.87
CA GLN A 25 -9.90 15.40 4.31
C GLN A 25 -8.88 16.36 4.94
N VAL A 26 -9.33 17.12 5.91
CA VAL A 26 -8.46 17.93 6.77
C VAL A 26 -8.71 17.51 8.21
N SER A 27 -7.65 17.19 8.93
CA SER A 27 -7.73 16.85 10.34
C SER A 27 -6.81 17.74 11.15
N LEU A 28 -7.28 18.15 12.34
CA LEU A 28 -6.54 18.89 13.34
C LEU A 28 -6.37 18.02 14.57
N SER A 29 -5.15 17.85 14.99
CA SER A 29 -4.81 17.18 16.24
C SER A 29 -3.92 18.09 17.07
N GLY A 30 -4.10 18.06 18.39
CA GLY A 30 -3.29 18.86 19.29
C GLY A 30 -3.38 18.37 20.72
N ALA A 31 -2.32 18.58 21.46
CA ALA A 31 -2.27 18.34 22.89
C ALA A 31 -1.62 19.53 23.59
N PRO A 32 -2.15 19.97 24.74
CA PRO A 32 -1.53 21.03 25.52
C PRO A 32 -0.19 20.57 26.09
N GLY A 33 0.72 21.54 26.26
CA GLY A 33 1.98 21.31 26.97
C GLY A 33 1.80 21.46 28.48
N PHE A 34 2.49 20.65 29.23
CA PHE A 34 2.46 20.63 30.68
C PHE A 34 3.83 20.91 31.28
N SER A 35 4.52 21.96 30.77
CA SER A 35 5.89 22.33 31.17
C SER A 35 6.01 22.55 32.69
N LYS A 36 4.94 23.00 33.37
CA LYS A 36 4.93 23.23 34.82
C LYS A 36 5.12 21.97 35.66
N TYR A 37 4.95 20.79 35.10
CA TYR A 37 5.16 19.49 35.75
C TYR A 37 6.53 18.90 35.42
N TRP A 38 7.39 19.69 34.81
CA TRP A 38 8.75 19.32 34.43
C TRP A 38 9.72 20.24 35.14
N GLU A 39 10.74 19.65 35.69
CA GLU A 39 11.85 20.34 36.35
C GLU A 39 13.10 20.26 35.43
N GLU A 40 13.98 21.22 35.59
CA GLU A 40 15.23 21.26 34.84
C GLU A 40 16.43 21.07 35.76
N TYR A 41 17.44 20.42 35.25
CA TYR A 41 18.75 20.35 35.90
C TYR A 41 19.86 20.46 34.85
N THR A 42 21.01 20.93 35.27
CA THR A 42 22.18 20.98 34.40
C THR A 42 23.02 19.72 34.61
N ASP A 43 23.29 18.98 33.53
CA ASP A 43 24.12 17.80 33.59
C ASP A 43 25.62 18.17 33.78
N TYR A 44 26.45 17.14 33.96
CA TYR A 44 27.91 17.32 34.15
C TYR A 44 28.58 18.02 32.94
N ASN A 45 28.00 17.93 31.77
CA ASN A 45 28.53 18.57 30.54
C ASN A 45 28.03 20.01 30.35
N GLY A 46 27.26 20.55 31.29
CA GLY A 46 26.69 21.89 31.19
C GLY A 46 25.42 21.99 30.36
N ASN A 47 24.82 20.86 29.96
CA ASN A 47 23.59 20.84 29.20
C ASN A 47 22.35 20.84 30.12
N THR A 48 21.35 21.64 29.79
CA THR A 48 20.07 21.62 30.48
C THR A 48 19.28 20.37 30.11
N GLN A 49 18.93 19.57 31.10
CA GLN A 49 18.10 18.37 30.99
C GLN A 49 16.79 18.60 31.71
N TYR A 50 15.74 17.95 31.24
CA TYR A 50 14.41 18.04 31.82
C TYR A 50 13.97 16.69 32.35
N TYR A 51 13.39 16.66 33.53
CA TYR A 51 12.82 15.46 34.11
C TYR A 51 11.45 15.76 34.70
N SER A 52 10.64 14.74 34.86
CA SER A 52 9.36 14.84 35.55
C SER A 52 9.40 14.01 36.81
N PRO A 53 8.97 14.57 37.95
CA PRO A 53 8.81 13.81 39.19
C PRO A 53 7.84 12.63 39.08
N PHE A 54 7.01 12.62 38.04
CA PHE A 54 6.03 11.56 37.76
C PHE A 54 6.57 10.43 36.91
N THR A 55 7.88 10.43 36.56
CA THR A 55 8.51 9.35 35.82
C THR A 55 8.41 8.05 36.59
N GLY A 56 7.95 6.99 35.94
CA GLY A 56 7.72 5.67 36.57
C GLY A 56 6.35 5.46 37.17
N GLN A 57 5.44 6.43 37.09
CA GLN A 57 4.05 6.25 37.52
C GLN A 57 3.25 5.45 36.47
N PRO A 58 2.19 4.70 36.89
CA PRO A 58 1.42 3.84 35.97
C PRO A 58 0.76 4.56 34.81
N PHE A 59 0.46 5.84 34.94
CA PHE A 59 -0.28 6.63 33.94
C PHE A 59 0.62 7.41 32.98
N GLY A 60 1.93 7.22 33.06
CA GLY A 60 2.91 7.95 32.24
C GLY A 60 3.06 9.42 32.61
N VAL A 61 3.94 10.11 31.91
CA VAL A 61 4.24 11.53 32.14
C VAL A 61 3.61 12.36 31.02
N PRO A 62 2.86 13.42 31.33
CA PRO A 62 2.32 14.31 30.29
C PRO A 62 3.44 15.03 29.53
N SER A 63 3.22 15.28 28.27
CA SER A 63 4.20 15.93 27.39
C SER A 63 4.58 17.33 27.89
N ARG A 64 5.87 17.64 27.95
CA ARG A 64 6.36 18.98 28.38
C ARG A 64 5.91 20.07 27.43
N GLU A 65 6.04 19.81 26.15
CA GLU A 65 5.69 20.77 25.10
C GLU A 65 4.34 20.44 24.48
N GLY A 66 3.60 21.47 24.11
CA GLY A 66 2.37 21.29 23.37
C GLY A 66 2.66 20.80 21.95
N SER A 67 1.75 20.06 21.40
CA SER A 67 1.80 19.62 20.00
C SER A 67 0.55 20.09 19.25
N GLY A 68 0.71 20.36 17.98
CA GLY A 68 -0.40 20.72 17.12
C GLY A 68 -0.05 20.35 15.68
N THR A 69 -0.91 19.61 15.00
CA THR A 69 -0.70 19.17 13.63
C THR A 69 -1.98 19.31 12.82
N VAL A 70 -1.89 19.96 11.69
CA VAL A 70 -2.93 19.96 10.66
C VAL A 70 -2.50 18.99 9.57
N SER A 71 -3.32 17.98 9.31
CA SER A 71 -3.06 16.99 8.26
C SER A 71 -4.03 17.17 7.11
N PHE A 72 -3.50 17.19 5.91
CA PHE A 72 -4.23 17.27 4.66
C PHE A 72 -4.11 15.93 3.94
N SER A 73 -5.23 15.34 3.59
CA SER A 73 -5.30 14.10 2.82
C SER A 73 -6.28 14.29 1.67
N LEU A 74 -5.87 13.84 0.50
CA LEU A 74 -6.71 13.81 -0.69
C LEU A 74 -6.74 12.37 -1.18
N SER A 75 -7.90 11.72 -1.12
CA SER A 75 -8.10 10.37 -1.63
C SER A 75 -8.95 10.40 -2.89
N ASN A 76 -8.54 9.63 -3.88
CA ASN A 76 -9.23 9.52 -5.16
C ASN A 76 -9.46 8.04 -5.46
N ASN A 77 -10.68 7.72 -5.89
CA ASN A 77 -11.06 6.39 -6.34
C ASN A 77 -11.63 6.50 -7.76
N LEU A 78 -11.21 5.62 -8.65
CA LEU A 78 -11.65 5.58 -10.03
C LEU A 78 -12.24 4.20 -10.36
N GLU A 79 -13.54 4.18 -10.63
CA GLU A 79 -14.29 2.99 -10.95
C GLU A 79 -14.85 3.06 -12.37
N MET A 80 -14.90 1.93 -13.03
CA MET A 80 -15.50 1.78 -14.36
C MET A 80 -16.59 0.71 -14.34
N LYS A 81 -17.74 1.02 -14.92
CA LYS A 81 -18.76 0.02 -15.26
C LYS A 81 -18.80 -0.16 -16.77
N TYR A 82 -18.82 -1.40 -17.20
CA TYR A 82 -18.97 -1.74 -18.60
C TYR A 82 -19.96 -2.92 -18.77
N TYR A 83 -20.62 -2.94 -19.90
CA TYR A 83 -21.53 -4.01 -20.24
C TYR A 83 -20.76 -5.19 -20.86
N ASP A 84 -20.88 -6.37 -20.26
CA ASP A 84 -20.31 -7.61 -20.77
C ASP A 84 -21.36 -8.33 -21.64
N ALA A 85 -21.24 -8.17 -22.96
CA ALA A 85 -22.17 -8.75 -23.91
C ALA A 85 -22.23 -10.29 -23.89
N LYS A 86 -21.22 -10.97 -23.33
CA LYS A 86 -21.22 -12.44 -23.20
C LYS A 86 -22.07 -12.94 -22.04
N LYS A 87 -22.20 -12.12 -21.00
CA LYS A 87 -22.93 -12.48 -19.77
C LYS A 87 -24.22 -11.69 -19.57
N ASP A 88 -24.55 -10.78 -20.49
CA ASP A 88 -25.71 -9.86 -20.41
C ASP A 88 -25.79 -9.11 -19.07
N THR A 89 -24.63 -8.74 -18.51
CA THR A 89 -24.53 -8.11 -17.20
C THR A 89 -23.59 -6.90 -17.19
N LEU A 90 -23.89 -5.93 -16.33
CA LEU A 90 -23.02 -4.81 -16.05
C LEU A 90 -21.92 -5.26 -15.07
N LYS A 91 -20.67 -5.20 -15.51
CA LYS A 91 -19.50 -5.44 -14.65
C LYS A 91 -18.93 -4.14 -14.13
N LYS A 92 -18.65 -4.11 -12.84
CA LYS A 92 -17.92 -3.04 -12.16
C LYS A 92 -16.46 -3.47 -11.98
N VAL A 93 -15.54 -2.58 -12.37
CA VAL A 93 -14.09 -2.77 -12.18
C VAL A 93 -13.54 -1.52 -11.55
N SER A 94 -12.79 -1.67 -10.47
CA SER A 94 -11.99 -0.59 -9.92
C SER A 94 -10.72 -0.46 -10.77
N LEU A 95 -10.49 0.71 -11.35
CA LEU A 95 -9.28 1.03 -12.10
C LEU A 95 -8.18 1.50 -11.16
N ILE A 96 -8.55 2.37 -10.22
CA ILE A 96 -7.69 2.87 -9.15
C ILE A 96 -8.47 2.72 -7.86
N ASP A 97 -8.03 1.79 -6.99
CA ASP A 97 -8.67 1.58 -5.70
C ASP A 97 -8.42 2.76 -4.77
N ASP A 98 -7.21 3.26 -4.77
CA ASP A 98 -6.81 4.42 -3.98
C ASP A 98 -5.67 5.15 -4.67
N LEU A 99 -5.85 6.46 -4.85
CA LEU A 99 -4.80 7.40 -5.20
C LEU A 99 -4.82 8.47 -4.12
N SER A 100 -3.92 8.39 -3.16
CA SER A 100 -3.87 9.31 -2.03
C SER A 100 -2.64 10.20 -2.05
N ALA A 101 -2.86 11.45 -1.65
CA ALA A 101 -1.82 12.45 -1.42
C ALA A 101 -1.96 12.95 0.02
N ASN A 102 -0.86 12.89 0.78
CA ASN A 102 -0.86 13.25 2.20
C ASN A 102 0.26 14.23 2.50
N MET A 103 -0.07 15.26 3.27
CA MET A 103 0.86 16.29 3.74
C MET A 103 0.38 16.82 5.09
N SER A 104 1.28 17.22 5.97
CA SER A 104 0.92 17.78 7.26
C SER A 104 1.71 19.04 7.59
N TYR A 105 1.12 19.87 8.45
CA TYR A 105 1.72 21.06 9.00
C TYR A 105 1.79 20.97 10.51
N ASN A 106 3.00 20.98 11.07
CA ASN A 106 3.23 20.98 12.52
C ASN A 106 3.26 22.39 13.04
N MET A 107 2.21 22.80 13.75
CA MET A 107 2.07 24.15 14.31
C MET A 107 3.05 24.42 15.48
N ALA A 108 3.54 23.39 16.13
CA ALA A 108 4.50 23.49 17.22
C ALA A 108 5.95 23.56 16.77
N ALA A 109 6.22 23.26 15.49
CA ALA A 109 7.57 23.28 14.95
C ALA A 109 8.06 24.73 14.76
N LYS A 110 9.21 25.04 15.34
CA LYS A 110 9.88 26.36 15.17
C LYS A 110 10.49 26.50 13.79
N GLU A 111 10.92 25.39 13.19
CA GLU A 111 11.52 25.33 11.88
C GLU A 111 10.89 24.21 11.07
N ARG A 112 10.78 24.38 9.76
CA ARG A 112 10.32 23.36 8.81
C ARG A 112 8.99 22.70 9.23
N PRO A 113 7.92 23.47 9.37
CA PRO A 113 6.64 22.96 9.86
C PRO A 113 5.93 22.00 8.90
N TRP A 114 6.22 22.07 7.60
CA TRP A 114 5.60 21.20 6.60
C TRP A 114 6.27 19.83 6.54
N SER A 115 5.48 18.78 6.49
CA SER A 115 6.00 17.45 6.18
C SER A 115 6.31 17.30 4.69
N ASP A 116 6.96 16.21 4.33
CA ASP A 116 7.10 15.80 2.94
C ASP A 116 5.74 15.39 2.37
N LEU A 117 5.55 15.58 1.06
CA LEU A 117 4.38 15.12 0.33
C LEU A 117 4.53 13.65 -0.01
N SER A 118 3.59 12.84 0.46
CA SER A 118 3.51 11.42 0.15
C SER A 118 2.38 11.16 -0.84
N LEU A 119 2.70 10.46 -1.93
CA LEU A 119 1.73 10.00 -2.92
C LEU A 119 1.69 8.48 -2.88
N ASN A 120 0.49 7.90 -2.84
CA ASN A 120 0.29 6.45 -2.89
C ASN A 120 -0.76 6.12 -3.92
N ILE A 121 -0.50 5.11 -4.73
CA ILE A 121 -1.43 4.57 -5.73
C ILE A 121 -1.56 3.08 -5.49
N ARG A 122 -2.78 2.61 -5.36
CA ARG A 122 -3.10 1.18 -5.33
C ARG A 122 -4.09 0.87 -6.43
N MET A 123 -3.73 -0.09 -7.26
CA MET A 123 -4.57 -0.60 -8.35
C MET A 123 -4.77 -2.10 -8.18
N LYS A 124 -6.01 -2.54 -8.18
CA LYS A 124 -6.40 -3.95 -8.14
C LYS A 124 -7.14 -4.29 -9.41
N LEU A 125 -6.40 -4.60 -10.46
CA LEU A 125 -6.96 -4.84 -11.80
C LEU A 125 -7.73 -6.15 -11.89
N THR A 126 -7.35 -7.15 -11.08
CA THR A 126 -8.04 -8.44 -10.97
C THR A 126 -7.92 -8.98 -9.54
N LYS A 127 -8.67 -10.04 -9.20
CA LYS A 127 -8.56 -10.73 -7.89
C LYS A 127 -7.13 -11.20 -7.59
N ASN A 128 -6.34 -11.49 -8.62
CA ASN A 128 -4.98 -12.05 -8.51
C ASN A 128 -3.87 -11.05 -8.82
N TYR A 129 -4.22 -9.80 -9.13
CA TYR A 129 -3.27 -8.79 -9.58
C TYR A 129 -3.43 -7.51 -8.77
N THR A 130 -2.41 -7.18 -8.01
CA THR A 130 -2.33 -5.92 -7.27
C THR A 130 -1.03 -5.20 -7.60
N PHE A 131 -1.14 -3.92 -7.90
CA PHE A 131 -0.02 -3.02 -8.14
C PHE A 131 -0.09 -1.88 -7.14
N ASN A 132 1.00 -1.66 -6.42
CA ASN A 132 1.15 -0.55 -5.50
C ASN A 132 2.31 0.33 -5.96
N MET A 133 2.14 1.63 -5.83
CA MET A 133 3.14 2.63 -6.15
C MET A 133 3.12 3.70 -5.08
N ASN A 134 4.28 4.10 -4.62
CA ASN A 134 4.43 5.21 -3.70
C ASN A 134 5.56 6.13 -4.17
N ALA A 135 5.39 7.42 -3.97
CA ALA A 135 6.40 8.43 -4.24
C ALA A 135 6.44 9.44 -3.11
N SER A 136 7.60 9.96 -2.80
CA SER A 136 7.77 11.02 -1.81
C SER A 136 8.53 12.21 -2.39
N PHE A 137 8.06 13.40 -2.01
CA PHE A 137 8.62 14.67 -2.42
C PHE A 137 8.91 15.50 -1.19
N ALA A 138 10.18 15.86 -1.00
CA ALA A 138 10.57 16.75 0.07
C ALA A 138 10.06 18.16 -0.19
N THR A 139 9.53 18.75 0.85
CA THR A 139 9.03 20.13 0.84
C THR A 139 10.17 21.14 0.89
N TYR A 140 11.26 20.80 1.58
CA TYR A 140 12.37 21.72 1.82
C TYR A 140 13.57 21.42 0.92
N ALA A 141 14.19 22.50 0.44
CA ALA A 141 15.39 22.44 -0.39
C ALA A 141 16.64 22.14 0.43
N TYR A 142 17.66 21.58 -0.20
CA TYR A 142 19.00 21.50 0.38
C TYR A 142 19.74 22.83 0.30
N ALA A 143 20.60 23.07 1.26
CA ALA A 143 21.56 24.18 1.29
C ALA A 143 22.89 23.70 1.85
N PHE A 144 23.94 24.50 1.70
CA PHE A 144 25.19 24.27 2.38
C PHE A 144 25.23 25.10 3.67
N ASP A 145 25.70 24.48 4.75
CA ASP A 145 26.01 25.18 5.99
C ASP A 145 27.35 25.94 5.87
N LYS A 146 27.73 26.65 6.95
CA LYS A 146 28.99 27.39 7.01
C LYS A 146 30.25 26.52 6.85
N ASN A 147 30.12 25.23 7.11
CA ASN A 147 31.18 24.23 7.03
C ASN A 147 31.20 23.50 5.67
N GLY A 148 30.28 23.84 4.77
CA GLY A 148 30.15 23.19 3.47
C GLY A 148 29.39 21.86 3.49
N ASN A 149 28.77 21.48 4.61
CA ASN A 149 27.93 20.28 4.69
C ASN A 149 26.56 20.53 4.12
N VAL A 150 25.96 19.50 3.54
CA VAL A 150 24.60 19.57 3.02
C VAL A 150 23.59 19.45 4.16
N VAL A 151 22.76 20.46 4.30
CA VAL A 151 21.69 20.50 5.31
C VAL A 151 20.37 20.79 4.63
N THR A 152 19.28 20.38 5.24
CA THR A 152 17.94 20.77 4.80
C THR A 152 17.68 22.21 5.26
N SER A 153 17.44 23.10 4.32
CA SER A 153 17.17 24.52 4.59
C SER A 153 15.75 24.74 5.12
N ASN A 154 15.50 25.93 5.63
CA ASN A 154 14.14 26.36 6.01
C ASN A 154 13.35 26.90 4.80
N ARG A 155 13.94 26.95 3.62
CA ARG A 155 13.26 27.38 2.38
C ARG A 155 12.61 26.18 1.71
N THR A 156 11.35 26.35 1.31
CA THR A 156 10.62 25.34 0.57
C THR A 156 11.04 25.28 -0.90
N GLU A 157 10.93 24.13 -1.53
CA GLU A 157 11.14 23.98 -2.98
C GLU A 157 10.17 24.87 -3.78
N CYS A 158 8.95 25.08 -3.26
CA CYS A 158 7.97 25.98 -3.87
C CYS A 158 8.47 27.45 -3.94
N SER A 159 9.28 27.90 -2.99
CA SER A 159 9.88 29.24 -3.04
C SER A 159 10.86 29.44 -4.20
N TYR A 160 11.31 28.35 -4.80
CA TYR A 160 12.13 28.32 -6.01
C TYR A 160 11.32 27.98 -7.28
N GLY A 161 9.97 28.03 -7.20
CA GLY A 161 9.10 27.65 -8.31
C GLY A 161 9.07 26.17 -8.66
N ARG A 162 9.46 25.29 -7.72
CA ARG A 162 9.50 23.84 -7.92
C ARG A 162 8.37 23.18 -7.11
N PHE A 163 7.77 22.12 -7.64
CA PHE A 163 6.71 21.38 -6.95
C PHE A 163 7.18 20.72 -5.65
N GLY A 164 8.42 20.22 -5.63
CA GLY A 164 9.03 19.53 -4.52
C GLY A 164 10.29 18.83 -4.98
N ARG A 165 11.10 18.34 -4.04
CA ARG A 165 12.28 17.57 -4.35
C ARG A 165 11.95 16.08 -4.29
N PHE A 166 12.02 15.41 -5.42
CA PHE A 166 11.80 13.97 -5.49
C PHE A 166 12.82 13.24 -4.61
N GLN A 167 12.35 12.49 -3.63
CA GLN A 167 13.17 11.71 -2.70
C GLN A 167 13.24 10.25 -3.08
N GLY A 168 12.16 9.71 -3.60
CA GLY A 168 12.11 8.31 -3.95
C GLY A 168 10.76 7.88 -4.50
N TYR A 169 10.82 6.73 -5.13
CA TYR A 169 9.70 6.02 -5.72
C TYR A 169 9.82 4.54 -5.40
N GLY A 170 8.74 3.94 -4.99
CA GLY A 170 8.62 2.52 -4.81
C GLY A 170 7.44 1.97 -5.59
N SER A 171 7.61 0.84 -6.21
CA SER A 171 6.51 0.09 -6.80
C SER A 171 6.61 -1.37 -6.44
N SER A 172 5.48 -2.00 -6.21
CA SER A 172 5.38 -3.42 -6.00
C SER A 172 4.25 -4.00 -6.83
N PHE A 173 4.51 -5.15 -7.37
CA PHE A 173 3.62 -5.90 -8.21
C PHE A 173 3.48 -7.30 -7.62
N ASN A 174 2.26 -7.75 -7.40
CA ASN A 174 1.98 -9.07 -6.90
C ASN A 174 1.03 -9.79 -7.86
N TYR A 175 1.37 -11.02 -8.18
CA TYR A 175 0.53 -11.88 -8.99
C TYR A 175 0.47 -13.29 -8.38
N THR A 176 -0.74 -13.82 -8.22
CA THR A 176 -0.95 -15.15 -7.67
C THR A 176 -1.53 -16.09 -8.73
N PHE A 177 -0.80 -17.14 -9.01
CA PHE A 177 -1.24 -18.27 -9.82
C PHE A 177 -1.85 -19.35 -8.90
N ASN A 178 -2.95 -19.93 -9.35
CA ASN A 178 -3.60 -21.05 -8.69
C ASN A 178 -4.21 -21.99 -9.76
N ASN A 179 -4.83 -23.07 -9.32
CA ASN A 179 -5.49 -24.03 -10.21
C ASN A 179 -6.47 -23.36 -11.19
N ASP A 180 -7.25 -22.38 -10.74
CA ASP A 180 -8.24 -21.71 -11.57
C ASP A 180 -7.58 -20.82 -12.62
N THR A 181 -6.50 -20.11 -12.23
CA THR A 181 -5.72 -19.29 -13.16
C THR A 181 -5.05 -20.14 -14.22
N TRP A 182 -4.48 -21.29 -13.81
CA TRP A 182 -3.83 -22.23 -14.71
C TRP A 182 -4.82 -22.81 -15.74
N LYS A 183 -5.99 -23.30 -15.28
CA LYS A 183 -7.05 -23.79 -16.16
C LYS A 183 -7.53 -22.74 -17.15
N LYS A 184 -7.64 -21.50 -16.72
CA LYS A 184 -8.06 -20.40 -17.58
C LYS A 184 -7.06 -20.08 -18.70
N TRP A 185 -5.76 -20.27 -18.45
CA TRP A 185 -4.69 -19.91 -19.39
C TRP A 185 -4.25 -21.09 -20.25
N PHE A 186 -4.19 -22.29 -19.69
CA PHE A 186 -3.59 -23.46 -20.30
C PHE A 186 -4.54 -24.66 -20.39
N GLY A 187 -5.73 -24.60 -19.78
CA GLY A 187 -6.72 -25.67 -19.85
C GLY A 187 -7.39 -25.76 -21.22
N PRO A 188 -7.87 -26.95 -21.61
CA PRO A 188 -8.68 -27.13 -22.82
C PRO A 188 -9.89 -26.22 -22.78
N LYS A 189 -10.23 -25.58 -23.90
CA LYS A 189 -11.36 -24.63 -23.98
C LYS A 189 -12.74 -25.26 -23.75
N GLU A 190 -12.86 -26.58 -23.78
CA GLU A 190 -14.13 -27.32 -23.64
C GLU A 190 -14.63 -27.42 -22.20
N ASP A 191 -13.75 -27.46 -21.20
CA ASP A 191 -14.14 -27.52 -19.78
C ASP A 191 -14.64 -26.18 -19.21
N ALA A 192 -14.50 -25.08 -19.96
CA ALA A 192 -14.89 -23.77 -19.52
C ALA A 192 -16.42 -23.50 -19.60
N GLU A 193 -17.17 -24.36 -20.28
CA GLU A 193 -18.64 -24.18 -20.43
C GLU A 193 -19.46 -24.94 -19.38
N GLN A 194 -18.94 -26.01 -18.79
CA GLN A 194 -19.67 -26.77 -17.77
C GLN A 194 -19.56 -26.19 -16.35
N ASP A 195 -18.52 -25.41 -16.05
CA ASP A 195 -18.35 -24.76 -14.74
C ASP A 195 -19.17 -23.44 -14.61
N LYS A 196 -19.82 -23.01 -15.72
CA LYS A 196 -20.63 -21.77 -15.73
C LYS A 196 -21.99 -21.88 -15.02
N ASN A 197 -22.48 -23.07 -14.80
CA ASN A 197 -23.80 -23.30 -14.17
C ASN A 197 -23.76 -23.49 -12.64
N LYS A 198 -22.58 -23.42 -12.00
CA LYS A 198 -22.44 -23.65 -10.55
C LYS A 198 -21.97 -22.43 -9.75
N LYS A 199 -21.73 -21.27 -10.37
CA LYS A 199 -21.17 -20.07 -9.68
C LYS A 199 -22.09 -18.85 -9.60
N ASP A 200 -23.38 -18.98 -9.87
CA ASP A 200 -24.31 -17.85 -9.79
C ASP A 200 -24.98 -17.67 -8.41
N SER A 201 -24.42 -18.24 -7.33
CA SER A 201 -25.04 -18.12 -5.99
C SER A 201 -24.10 -17.65 -4.87
N GLU A 202 -22.92 -17.10 -5.16
CA GLU A 202 -22.04 -16.56 -4.12
C GLU A 202 -21.38 -15.22 -4.52
N ASP A 203 -22.19 -14.20 -4.74
CA ASP A 203 -21.78 -12.80 -4.64
C ASP A 203 -22.79 -12.09 -3.72
N GLY A 204 -22.66 -12.34 -2.44
CA GLY A 204 -23.31 -11.61 -1.35
C GLY A 204 -22.24 -10.92 -0.50
N ASP A 205 -22.33 -9.61 -0.42
CA ASP A 205 -21.67 -8.74 0.53
C ASP A 205 -21.57 -9.38 1.91
N GLY A 206 -20.39 -9.37 2.50
CA GLY A 206 -20.13 -9.78 3.86
C GLY A 206 -19.13 -8.85 4.51
N GLU A 207 -19.67 -7.87 5.21
CA GLU A 207 -18.98 -7.04 6.19
C GLU A 207 -18.33 -7.88 7.31
N ASP A 208 -17.26 -7.33 7.86
CA ASP A 208 -16.57 -7.77 9.05
C ASP A 208 -17.51 -8.08 10.22
N SER A 209 -17.33 -9.22 10.87
CA SER A 209 -17.62 -9.37 12.29
C SER A 209 -16.75 -10.47 12.91
N GLU A 210 -15.95 -10.06 13.89
CA GLU A 210 -15.30 -10.89 14.86
C GLU A 210 -16.33 -11.71 15.66
N GLY A 211 -15.97 -12.92 16.02
CA GLY A 211 -16.42 -13.48 17.27
C GLY A 211 -17.03 -14.87 17.26
N THR A 212 -16.31 -15.77 17.92
CA THR A 212 -16.75 -16.86 18.81
C THR A 212 -17.28 -18.17 18.21
N GLU A 213 -16.57 -19.14 18.62
CA GLU A 213 -16.72 -20.58 18.81
C GLU A 213 -18.10 -21.24 18.68
N ASP A 214 -17.98 -22.50 18.24
CA ASP A 214 -18.83 -23.67 18.42
C ASP A 214 -20.04 -23.81 17.49
N GLY A 215 -19.99 -24.88 16.72
CA GLY A 215 -21.16 -25.34 15.95
C GLY A 215 -20.77 -26.22 14.76
N THR A 216 -20.70 -27.50 15.00
CA THR A 216 -20.66 -28.63 14.07
C THR A 216 -21.42 -28.36 12.77
N THR A 217 -20.77 -27.85 11.75
CA THR A 217 -21.30 -27.84 10.38
C THR A 217 -20.73 -29.04 9.63
N THR A 218 -21.55 -30.03 9.45
CA THR A 218 -21.35 -31.13 8.51
C THR A 218 -21.11 -30.56 7.12
N LYS A 219 -19.84 -30.41 6.74
CA LYS A 219 -19.45 -30.15 5.36
C LYS A 219 -19.99 -31.31 4.52
N LYS A 220 -20.95 -30.99 3.64
CA LYS A 220 -21.39 -31.88 2.58
C LYS A 220 -20.16 -32.31 1.81
N VAL A 221 -19.71 -33.54 2.06
CA VAL A 221 -18.64 -34.17 1.28
C VAL A 221 -19.22 -34.35 -0.12
N GLU A 222 -18.77 -33.51 -1.07
CA GLU A 222 -19.02 -33.77 -2.49
C GLU A 222 -18.43 -35.13 -2.79
N LYS A 223 -19.31 -36.10 -3.08
CA LYS A 223 -18.93 -37.43 -3.56
C LYS A 223 -18.06 -37.21 -4.80
N ALA A 224 -16.75 -37.47 -4.67
CA ALA A 224 -15.88 -37.59 -5.82
C ALA A 224 -16.51 -38.65 -6.74
N GLN A 225 -16.81 -38.26 -8.00
CA GLN A 225 -17.16 -39.24 -9.02
C GLN A 225 -15.96 -40.17 -9.15
N ALA A 226 -16.08 -41.37 -8.60
CA ALA A 226 -15.11 -42.43 -8.80
C ALA A 226 -15.27 -42.91 -10.25
N ASP A 227 -14.14 -42.92 -10.99
CA ASP A 227 -14.05 -43.60 -12.26
C ASP A 227 -14.46 -45.06 -12.07
N PRO A 228 -15.14 -45.72 -13.05
CA PRO A 228 -15.52 -47.12 -12.98
C PRO A 228 -14.34 -48.08 -12.63
N ASP A 229 -13.11 -47.66 -12.95
CA ASP A 229 -11.88 -48.39 -12.66
C ASP A 229 -11.27 -48.11 -11.25
N GLY A 230 -11.97 -47.36 -10.40
CA GLY A 230 -11.57 -47.09 -9.01
C GLY A 230 -10.52 -45.98 -8.83
N TYR A 231 -10.12 -45.30 -9.89
CA TYR A 231 -9.19 -44.18 -9.79
C TYR A 231 -9.92 -42.93 -9.27
N GLN A 232 -9.40 -42.32 -8.21
CA GLN A 232 -9.91 -41.04 -7.71
C GLN A 232 -9.15 -39.90 -8.39
N VAL A 233 -9.89 -38.90 -8.91
CA VAL A 233 -9.27 -37.70 -9.39
C VAL A 233 -8.76 -36.91 -8.19
N PHE A 234 -7.47 -36.95 -7.97
CA PHE A 234 -6.81 -36.22 -6.91
C PHE A 234 -6.65 -34.72 -7.34
N LYS A 235 -7.46 -33.85 -6.76
CA LYS A 235 -7.31 -32.41 -6.93
C LYS A 235 -6.26 -31.92 -5.93
N MET A 236 -5.08 -31.59 -6.42
CA MET A 236 -4.01 -30.98 -5.63
C MET A 236 -4.14 -29.45 -5.70
N PRO A 237 -4.69 -28.80 -4.66
CA PRO A 237 -4.74 -27.34 -4.65
C PRO A 237 -3.33 -26.78 -4.44
N TRP A 238 -2.94 -25.91 -5.33
CA TRP A 238 -1.67 -25.19 -5.23
C TRP A 238 -1.87 -23.70 -5.49
N SER A 239 -0.98 -22.91 -4.93
CA SER A 239 -0.86 -21.48 -5.20
C SER A 239 0.61 -21.11 -5.32
N LEU A 240 0.92 -20.25 -6.27
CA LEU A 240 2.24 -19.71 -6.51
C LEU A 240 2.10 -18.19 -6.66
N SER A 241 2.66 -17.45 -5.73
CA SER A 241 2.63 -15.98 -5.72
C SER A 241 4.00 -15.44 -6.06
N PHE A 242 4.05 -14.57 -7.06
CA PHE A 242 5.22 -13.79 -7.41
C PHE A 242 5.02 -12.36 -6.97
N SER A 243 6.01 -11.81 -6.29
CA SER A 243 6.09 -10.38 -6.00
C SER A 243 7.38 -9.81 -6.56
N TYR A 244 7.25 -8.72 -7.28
CA TYR A 244 8.37 -7.94 -7.77
C TYR A 244 8.30 -6.55 -7.15
N SER A 245 9.41 -6.07 -6.60
CA SER A 245 9.52 -4.73 -6.07
C SER A 245 10.67 -3.98 -6.75
N PHE A 246 10.40 -2.71 -7.02
CA PHE A 246 11.36 -1.78 -7.59
C PHE A 246 11.32 -0.49 -6.78
N ASN A 247 12.50 -0.01 -6.35
CA ASN A 247 12.63 1.22 -5.57
C ASN A 247 13.72 2.11 -6.14
N ILE A 248 13.43 3.40 -6.21
CA ILE A 248 14.39 4.47 -6.47
C ILE A 248 14.44 5.34 -5.23
N ARG A 249 15.62 5.71 -4.80
CA ARG A 249 15.81 6.66 -3.69
C ARG A 249 17.05 7.51 -3.88
N GLU A 250 17.08 8.68 -3.24
CA GLU A 250 18.29 9.50 -3.17
C GLU A 250 19.44 8.72 -2.51
N ASP A 251 20.58 8.72 -3.17
CA ASP A 251 21.81 8.12 -2.65
C ASP A 251 22.64 9.20 -1.94
N ARG A 252 22.42 9.33 -0.64
CA ARG A 252 23.14 10.31 0.21
C ARG A 252 24.55 9.91 0.58
N THR A 253 25.00 8.73 0.13
CA THR A 253 26.39 8.30 0.31
C THR A 253 27.30 8.91 -0.75
N LYS A 254 26.72 9.37 -1.85
CA LYS A 254 27.42 10.03 -2.94
C LYS A 254 27.40 11.56 -2.80
N PRO A 255 28.35 12.27 -3.39
CA PRO A 255 28.38 13.73 -3.35
C PRO A 255 27.17 14.33 -4.07
N ILE A 256 26.63 15.40 -3.50
CA ILE A 256 25.54 16.16 -4.09
C ILE A 256 26.02 16.93 -5.33
N ASN A 257 25.20 16.99 -6.35
CA ASN A 257 25.44 17.89 -7.48
C ASN A 257 25.18 19.34 -7.04
N ARG A 258 26.24 20.14 -6.95
CA ARG A 258 26.20 21.51 -6.45
C ARG A 258 25.33 22.46 -7.30
N HIS A 259 25.20 22.19 -8.60
CA HIS A 259 24.41 23.03 -9.48
C HIS A 259 22.90 22.77 -9.33
N SER A 260 22.50 21.52 -9.26
CA SER A 260 21.10 21.15 -9.12
C SER A 260 20.63 21.02 -7.68
N MET A 261 21.54 20.96 -6.71
CA MET A 261 21.26 20.64 -5.30
C MET A 261 20.47 19.34 -5.15
N ARG A 262 20.89 18.30 -5.89
CA ARG A 262 20.29 16.96 -5.89
C ARG A 262 21.35 15.90 -5.67
N TYR A 263 21.01 14.89 -4.88
CA TYR A 263 21.78 13.66 -4.81
C TYR A 263 21.51 12.79 -6.05
N PRO A 264 22.47 11.97 -6.49
CA PRO A 264 22.19 10.93 -7.46
C PRO A 264 21.19 9.93 -6.87
N TYR A 265 20.52 9.19 -7.75
CA TYR A 265 19.58 8.15 -7.33
C TYR A 265 20.23 6.77 -7.36
N THR A 266 19.79 5.91 -6.48
CA THR A 266 20.06 4.47 -6.52
C THR A 266 18.77 3.72 -6.70
N TYR A 267 18.84 2.58 -7.38
CA TYR A 267 17.67 1.70 -7.58
C TYR A 267 17.97 0.33 -7.00
N THR A 268 16.95 -0.24 -6.39
CA THR A 268 16.96 -1.62 -5.91
C THR A 268 15.76 -2.33 -6.49
N HIS A 269 15.94 -3.58 -6.89
CA HIS A 269 14.83 -4.40 -7.35
C HIS A 269 15.03 -5.84 -6.93
N ASN A 270 13.95 -6.47 -6.53
CA ASN A 270 13.92 -7.82 -6.01
C ASN A 270 12.68 -8.55 -6.53
N ILE A 271 12.82 -9.84 -6.69
CA ILE A 271 11.72 -10.74 -6.98
C ILE A 271 11.61 -11.76 -5.86
N ASN A 272 10.39 -12.03 -5.40
CA ASN A 272 10.12 -13.09 -4.43
C ASN A 272 9.06 -14.02 -5.01
N ALA A 273 9.22 -15.29 -4.73
CA ALA A 273 8.28 -16.34 -5.10
C ALA A 273 7.90 -17.14 -3.86
N ASN A 274 6.60 -17.21 -3.59
CA ASN A 274 6.03 -18.00 -2.50
C ASN A 274 5.11 -19.05 -3.11
N GLY A 275 5.32 -20.30 -2.78
CA GLY A 275 4.49 -21.39 -3.25
C GLY A 275 3.94 -22.21 -2.10
N ASN A 276 2.71 -22.69 -2.29
CA ASN A 276 2.09 -23.66 -1.40
C ASN A 276 1.38 -24.71 -2.23
N VAL A 277 1.63 -25.97 -1.90
CA VAL A 277 1.00 -27.15 -2.53
C VAL A 277 0.43 -28.02 -1.43
N LYS A 278 -0.86 -28.31 -1.47
CA LYS A 278 -1.50 -29.23 -0.56
C LYS A 278 -1.50 -30.62 -1.18
N ILE A 279 -0.62 -31.49 -0.69
CA ILE A 279 -0.43 -32.84 -1.20
C ILE A 279 -1.54 -33.80 -0.70
N SER A 280 -1.99 -33.61 0.55
CA SER A 280 -3.10 -34.37 1.14
C SER A 280 -3.78 -33.52 2.22
N ASN A 281 -4.81 -34.07 2.89
CA ASN A 281 -5.45 -33.36 4.00
C ASN A 281 -4.50 -33.02 5.16
N ASN A 282 -3.45 -33.82 5.34
CA ASN A 282 -2.50 -33.68 6.44
C ASN A 282 -1.11 -33.23 6.00
N TRP A 283 -0.86 -33.10 4.70
CA TRP A 283 0.45 -32.75 4.16
C TRP A 283 0.36 -31.52 3.24
N SER A 284 1.11 -30.51 3.57
CA SER A 284 1.32 -29.34 2.72
C SER A 284 2.81 -29.05 2.59
N LEU A 285 3.22 -28.65 1.39
CA LEU A 285 4.56 -28.19 1.08
C LEU A 285 4.48 -26.69 0.77
N SER A 286 5.28 -25.90 1.46
CA SER A 286 5.45 -24.47 1.18
C SER A 286 6.91 -24.16 0.93
N PHE A 287 7.16 -23.25 0.02
CA PHE A 287 8.49 -22.70 -0.23
C PHE A 287 8.41 -21.17 -0.34
N ASN A 288 9.48 -20.52 0.05
CA ASN A 288 9.69 -19.10 -0.11
C ASN A 288 11.11 -18.89 -0.60
N SER A 289 11.29 -18.15 -1.68
CA SER A 289 12.60 -17.81 -2.22
C SER A 289 12.54 -16.44 -2.85
N GLY A 290 13.60 -15.68 -2.68
CA GLY A 290 13.76 -14.37 -3.28
C GLY A 290 15.08 -14.25 -4.03
N TYR A 291 15.18 -13.26 -4.89
CA TYR A 291 16.41 -12.87 -5.54
C TYR A 291 16.58 -11.36 -5.50
N ASP A 292 17.67 -10.92 -4.93
CA ASP A 292 18.09 -9.52 -4.95
C ASP A 292 19.05 -9.29 -6.12
N PHE A 293 18.61 -8.50 -7.09
CA PHE A 293 19.41 -8.22 -8.30
C PHE A 293 20.62 -7.33 -8.02
N GLN A 294 20.59 -6.53 -6.96
CA GLN A 294 21.70 -5.65 -6.61
C GLN A 294 22.77 -6.41 -5.82
N ALA A 295 22.38 -7.21 -4.86
CA ALA A 295 23.27 -8.10 -4.12
C ALA A 295 23.69 -9.33 -4.95
N LYS A 296 22.91 -9.67 -5.98
CA LYS A 296 23.08 -10.89 -6.80
C LYS A 296 23.01 -12.17 -5.96
N GLU A 297 22.14 -12.18 -4.96
CA GLU A 297 21.99 -13.25 -4.00
C GLU A 297 20.55 -13.75 -3.96
N ILE A 298 20.41 -15.05 -3.65
CA ILE A 298 19.13 -15.70 -3.35
C ILE A 298 18.86 -15.51 -1.85
N THR A 299 17.65 -15.07 -1.51
CA THR A 299 17.20 -14.82 -0.13
C THR A 299 16.09 -15.78 0.28
#